data_fc4ac10514314fef21d82292c6b63bab
#
_entry.id   fc4ac10514314fef21d82292c6b63bab
#
_cell.length_a   1.000
_cell.length_b   1.000
_cell.length_c   1.000
_cell.angle_alpha   90.00
_cell.angle_beta   90.00
_cell.angle_gamma   90.00
#
_symmetry.space_group_name_H-M   'P 1'
#
loop_
_entity.id
_entity.type
_entity.pdbx_description
1 polymer ?
#
loop_
_entity_poly.entity_id
_entity_poly.type
_entity_poly.pdbx_seq_one_letter_code
_entity_poly.pdbx_strand_id
1 'polypeptide(L)'
;MRKAVIAIILSVFAAALLLYVFKKEPAKVVAQSAPPADVIGKAHAQSATAIADMSLPMPLGLKGDPDKGRIFFMGNCFTCHGVKGDGNGPRAYFITPPPRDFLLETSRQRLNRPVLFEAITNGRLGTNMPAWGKVLNNQEIADVAEFVFENFIHSSQENKGNQN
;
A
#
# COMPACT_ATOMS: atom_id res chain seq x y z
N MET A 1 -51.76 3.35 36.93
CA MET A 1 -50.47 2.86 37.46
C MET A 1 -49.54 2.31 36.34
N ARG A 2 -50.00 1.42 35.42
CA ARG A 2 -49.15 0.86 34.37
C ARG A 2 -48.52 1.87 33.42
N LYS A 3 -49.22 2.94 33.02
CA LYS A 3 -48.69 3.97 32.09
C LYS A 3 -47.58 4.83 32.72
N ALA A 4 -47.62 5.08 34.01
CA ALA A 4 -46.58 5.83 34.71
C ALA A 4 -45.28 5.04 34.87
N VAL A 5 -45.37 3.73 35.11
CA VAL A 5 -44.20 2.85 35.20
C VAL A 5 -43.48 2.73 33.87
N ILE A 6 -44.21 2.61 32.77
CA ILE A 6 -43.62 2.53 31.42
C ILE A 6 -42.87 3.84 31.06
N ALA A 7 -43.43 5.02 31.42
CA ALA A 7 -42.77 6.30 31.16
C ALA A 7 -41.45 6.44 31.94
N ILE A 8 -41.42 5.97 33.18
CA ILE A 8 -40.18 6.00 34.00
C ILE A 8 -39.13 5.06 33.43
N ILE A 9 -39.51 3.88 33.02
CA ILE A 9 -38.55 2.93 32.41
C ILE A 9 -37.96 3.48 31.10
N LEU A 10 -38.77 4.07 30.26
CA LEU A 10 -38.30 4.68 28.98
C LEU A 10 -37.35 5.87 29.23
N SER A 11 -37.62 6.69 30.25
CA SER A 11 -36.74 7.83 30.60
C SER A 11 -35.37 7.37 31.13
N VAL A 12 -35.36 6.30 31.94
CA VAL A 12 -34.10 5.73 32.46
C VAL A 12 -33.28 5.12 31.35
N PHE A 13 -33.92 4.39 30.41
CA PHE A 13 -33.21 3.85 29.25
C PHE A 13 -32.67 4.93 28.30
N ALA A 14 -33.40 6.01 28.08
CA ALA A 14 -32.92 7.15 27.29
C ALA A 14 -31.73 7.84 27.93
N ALA A 15 -31.75 8.02 29.24
CA ALA A 15 -30.63 8.61 29.99
C ALA A 15 -29.40 7.69 29.97
N ALA A 16 -29.57 6.38 30.13
CA ALA A 16 -28.49 5.41 30.04
C ALA A 16 -27.86 5.36 28.65
N LEU A 17 -28.68 5.44 27.59
CA LEU A 17 -28.21 5.47 26.20
C LEU A 17 -27.39 6.74 25.90
N LEU A 18 -27.86 7.91 26.40
CA LEU A 18 -27.13 9.15 26.29
C LEU A 18 -25.77 9.09 27.00
N LEU A 19 -25.72 8.55 28.21
CA LEU A 19 -24.47 8.39 28.94
C LEU A 19 -23.52 7.39 28.26
N TYR A 20 -24.05 6.36 27.62
CA TYR A 20 -23.24 5.38 26.86
C TYR A 20 -22.63 6.01 25.61
N VAL A 21 -23.40 6.84 24.89
CA VAL A 21 -22.90 7.54 23.68
C VAL A 21 -21.84 8.59 24.03
N PHE A 22 -22.02 9.33 25.15
CA PHE A 22 -21.03 10.32 25.60
C PHE A 22 -19.78 9.71 26.25
N LYS A 23 -19.84 8.46 26.72
CA LYS A 23 -18.69 7.76 27.31
C LYS A 23 -17.78 7.09 26.29
N LYS A 24 -18.15 7.12 25.00
CA LYS A 24 -17.27 6.72 23.92
C LYS A 24 -16.25 7.83 23.71
N GLU A 25 -15.14 7.74 24.45
CA GLU A 25 -14.01 8.63 24.26
C GLU A 25 -13.64 8.67 22.77
N PRO A 26 -13.40 9.87 22.20
CA PRO A 26 -12.84 9.93 20.86
C PRO A 26 -11.52 9.17 20.90
N ALA A 27 -11.38 8.17 20.01
CA ALA A 27 -10.12 7.48 19.82
C ALA A 27 -9.02 8.55 19.76
N LYS A 28 -8.06 8.50 20.68
CA LYS A 28 -6.87 9.33 20.64
C LYS A 28 -6.28 9.11 19.24
N VAL A 29 -6.47 10.09 18.38
CA VAL A 29 -5.65 10.24 17.18
C VAL A 29 -4.24 10.41 17.72
N VAL A 30 -3.52 9.30 17.78
CA VAL A 30 -2.07 9.35 17.97
C VAL A 30 -1.60 10.12 16.74
N ALA A 31 -1.30 11.39 16.94
CA ALA A 31 -0.57 12.17 15.96
C ALA A 31 0.75 11.40 15.75
N GLN A 32 0.79 10.58 14.71
CA GLN A 32 2.04 10.03 14.21
C GLN A 32 2.88 11.25 13.86
N SER A 33 3.83 11.56 14.73
CA SER A 33 4.85 12.55 14.44
C SER A 33 5.46 12.15 13.12
N ALA A 34 5.35 13.03 12.13
CA ALA A 34 6.06 12.86 10.86
C ALA A 34 7.53 12.55 11.18
N PRO A 35 8.14 11.55 10.54
CA PRO A 35 9.55 11.27 10.74
C PRO A 35 10.35 12.55 10.45
N PRO A 36 11.42 12.82 11.21
CA PRO A 36 12.22 14.01 11.05
C PRO A 36 12.72 14.12 9.59
N ALA A 37 12.65 15.32 9.03
CA ALA A 37 12.92 15.63 7.61
C ALA A 37 14.33 15.22 7.14
N ASP A 38 15.26 15.00 8.03
CA ASP A 38 16.63 14.57 7.77
C ASP A 38 16.75 13.09 7.37
N VAL A 39 15.78 12.24 7.76
CA VAL A 39 15.73 10.83 7.34
C VAL A 39 15.19 10.70 5.91
N ILE A 40 14.32 11.63 5.47
CA ILE A 40 13.76 11.63 4.11
C ILE A 40 14.80 12.08 3.08
N GLY A 41 15.73 12.96 3.44
CA GLY A 41 16.75 13.50 2.53
C GLY A 41 17.80 12.48 2.09
N LYS A 42 18.06 11.43 2.88
CA LYS A 42 19.07 10.41 2.54
C LYS A 42 18.54 9.28 1.66
N ALA A 43 17.24 9.01 1.68
CA ALA A 43 16.63 7.98 0.83
C ALA A 43 16.44 8.43 -0.63
N HIS A 44 16.40 9.74 -0.91
CA HIS A 44 16.21 10.27 -2.26
C HIS A 44 17.51 10.55 -3.03
N ALA A 45 18.65 10.49 -2.37
CA ALA A 45 19.96 10.77 -2.98
C ALA A 45 20.69 9.52 -3.47
N GLN A 46 20.01 8.36 -3.54
CA GLN A 46 20.62 7.19 -4.17
C GLN A 46 20.70 7.42 -5.68
N SER A 47 21.93 7.62 -6.13
CA SER A 47 22.36 7.82 -7.49
C SER A 47 21.52 7.01 -8.49
N ALA A 48 21.14 7.66 -9.60
CA ALA A 48 20.34 7.07 -10.68
C ALA A 48 20.96 5.82 -11.35
N THR A 49 22.11 5.34 -10.88
CA THR A 49 22.88 4.22 -11.39
C THR A 49 23.06 3.06 -10.39
N ALA A 50 22.67 3.21 -9.11
CA ALA A 50 22.84 2.14 -8.14
C ALA A 50 21.76 1.06 -8.32
N ILE A 51 22.20 -0.21 -8.42
CA ILE A 51 21.33 -1.38 -8.36
C ILE A 51 20.75 -1.45 -6.95
N ALA A 52 19.44 -1.64 -6.84
CA ALA A 52 18.77 -1.77 -5.55
C ALA A 52 19.16 -3.10 -4.89
N ASP A 53 19.37 -3.05 -3.56
CA ASP A 53 19.61 -4.26 -2.78
C ASP A 53 18.31 -5.07 -2.69
N MET A 54 18.28 -6.21 -3.40
CA MET A 54 17.11 -7.09 -3.49
C MET A 54 16.90 -7.93 -2.23
N SER A 55 17.89 -8.01 -1.34
CA SER A 55 17.81 -8.74 -0.09
C SER A 55 17.06 -7.97 1.02
N LEU A 56 16.82 -6.68 0.81
CA LEU A 56 16.17 -5.85 1.82
C LEU A 56 14.76 -6.36 2.12
N PRO A 57 14.44 -6.52 3.42
CA PRO A 57 13.13 -6.98 3.84
C PRO A 57 12.05 -5.93 3.59
N MET A 58 10.79 -6.35 3.69
CA MET A 58 9.66 -5.44 3.70
C MET A 58 9.79 -4.44 4.87
N PRO A 59 9.46 -3.16 4.65
CA PRO A 59 9.46 -2.17 5.73
C PRO A 59 8.60 -2.55 6.92
N LEU A 60 8.86 -1.96 8.06
CA LEU A 60 8.12 -2.14 9.32
C LEU A 60 8.16 -3.59 9.86
N GLY A 61 9.08 -4.42 9.39
CA GLY A 61 9.15 -5.83 9.77
C GLY A 61 7.96 -6.67 9.27
N LEU A 62 7.21 -6.15 8.30
CA LEU A 62 6.06 -6.85 7.73
C LEU A 62 6.51 -8.03 6.86
N LYS A 63 5.59 -8.98 6.70
CA LYS A 63 5.71 -10.07 5.73
C LYS A 63 4.52 -9.98 4.80
N GLY A 64 4.76 -9.70 3.52
CA GLY A 64 3.71 -9.64 2.49
C GLY A 64 3.20 -11.04 2.13
N ASP A 65 1.90 -11.09 1.82
CA ASP A 65 1.22 -12.27 1.30
C ASP A 65 0.95 -12.05 -0.20
N PRO A 66 1.71 -12.70 -1.11
CA PRO A 66 1.59 -12.44 -2.54
C PRO A 66 0.24 -12.87 -3.13
N ASP A 67 -0.46 -13.84 -2.53
CA ASP A 67 -1.78 -14.25 -3.01
C ASP A 67 -2.83 -13.17 -2.75
N LYS A 68 -2.82 -12.55 -1.57
CA LYS A 68 -3.67 -11.39 -1.26
C LYS A 68 -3.29 -10.20 -2.12
N GLY A 69 -1.98 -9.96 -2.27
CA GLY A 69 -1.45 -8.92 -3.15
C GLY A 69 -1.93 -9.08 -4.59
N ARG A 70 -1.95 -10.30 -5.10
CA ARG A 70 -2.46 -10.63 -6.44
C ARG A 70 -3.93 -10.23 -6.60
N ILE A 71 -4.76 -10.53 -5.62
CA ILE A 71 -6.19 -10.20 -5.68
C ILE A 71 -6.35 -8.68 -5.82
N PHE A 72 -5.64 -7.91 -5.01
CA PHE A 72 -5.72 -6.46 -5.08
C PHE A 72 -5.13 -5.90 -6.38
N PHE A 73 -3.97 -6.42 -6.83
CA PHE A 73 -3.33 -6.01 -8.07
C PHE A 73 -4.25 -6.22 -9.27
N MET A 74 -4.87 -7.39 -9.36
CA MET A 74 -5.81 -7.73 -10.44
C MET A 74 -7.12 -6.95 -10.37
N GLY A 75 -7.51 -6.42 -9.22
CA GLY A 75 -8.68 -5.57 -9.07
C GLY A 75 -8.43 -4.09 -9.40
N ASN A 76 -7.20 -3.60 -9.18
CA ASN A 76 -6.95 -2.16 -9.16
C ASN A 76 -5.73 -1.71 -9.99
N CYS A 77 -4.65 -2.48 -10.01
CA CYS A 77 -3.36 -2.04 -10.56
C CYS A 77 -3.19 -2.43 -12.04
N PHE A 78 -3.71 -3.60 -12.43
CA PHE A 78 -3.55 -4.15 -13.79
C PHE A 78 -4.08 -3.21 -14.88
N THR A 79 -5.07 -2.39 -14.56
CA THR A 79 -5.66 -1.46 -15.54
C THR A 79 -4.64 -0.50 -16.15
N CYS A 80 -3.59 -0.20 -15.39
CA CYS A 80 -2.46 0.61 -15.83
C CYS A 80 -1.22 -0.26 -16.09
N HIS A 81 -0.85 -1.12 -15.13
CA HIS A 81 0.40 -1.87 -15.17
C HIS A 81 0.37 -3.14 -16.04
N GLY A 82 -0.81 -3.52 -16.55
CA GLY A 82 -0.99 -4.77 -17.32
C GLY A 82 -1.05 -6.00 -16.43
N VAL A 83 -1.71 -7.06 -16.90
CA VAL A 83 -1.80 -8.35 -16.20
C VAL A 83 -0.42 -9.00 -16.03
N LYS A 84 0.47 -8.74 -16.99
CA LYS A 84 1.86 -9.26 -17.01
C LYS A 84 2.85 -8.33 -16.32
N GLY A 85 2.40 -7.16 -15.85
CA GLY A 85 3.28 -6.15 -15.27
C GLY A 85 4.14 -5.39 -16.29
N ASP A 86 3.77 -5.43 -17.56
CA ASP A 86 4.48 -4.86 -18.71
C ASP A 86 4.13 -3.39 -18.98
N GLY A 87 3.36 -2.75 -18.11
CA GLY A 87 2.94 -1.36 -18.26
C GLY A 87 1.86 -1.13 -19.33
N ASN A 88 1.36 -2.20 -19.98
CA ASN A 88 0.42 -2.14 -21.11
C ASN A 88 -1.01 -2.48 -20.69
N GLY A 89 -1.46 -1.98 -19.53
CA GLY A 89 -2.86 -2.12 -19.12
C GLY A 89 -3.80 -1.31 -20.02
N PRO A 90 -5.11 -1.63 -20.01
CA PRO A 90 -6.09 -0.98 -20.88
C PRO A 90 -6.18 0.55 -20.73
N ARG A 91 -5.71 1.09 -19.62
CA ARG A 91 -5.65 2.55 -19.38
C ARG A 91 -4.31 3.17 -19.75
N ALA A 92 -3.26 2.37 -20.00
CA ALA A 92 -1.90 2.86 -20.20
C ALA A 92 -1.78 3.85 -21.37
N TYR A 93 -2.53 3.62 -22.45
CA TYR A 93 -2.54 4.50 -23.61
C TYR A 93 -2.90 5.96 -23.29
N PHE A 94 -3.68 6.18 -22.25
CA PHE A 94 -4.16 7.53 -21.87
C PHE A 94 -3.31 8.16 -20.77
N ILE A 95 -2.17 7.57 -20.40
CA ILE A 95 -1.37 7.98 -19.25
C ILE A 95 0.00 8.48 -19.70
N THR A 96 0.35 9.70 -19.27
CA THR A 96 1.66 10.31 -19.50
C THR A 96 2.20 10.86 -18.17
N PRO A 97 3.42 10.46 -17.73
CA PRO A 97 4.26 9.43 -18.33
C PRO A 97 3.60 8.04 -18.25
N PRO A 98 3.98 7.09 -19.12
CA PRO A 98 3.38 5.76 -19.15
C PRO A 98 3.61 5.01 -17.83
N PRO A 99 2.72 4.06 -17.47
CA PRO A 99 2.91 3.21 -16.31
C PRO A 99 4.22 2.45 -16.40
N ARG A 100 4.83 2.21 -15.23
CA ARG A 100 6.09 1.48 -15.18
C ARG A 100 5.91 0.06 -15.71
N ASP A 101 6.75 -0.30 -16.66
CA ASP A 101 7.00 -1.67 -17.09
C ASP A 101 7.95 -2.33 -16.07
N PHE A 102 7.45 -3.32 -15.35
CA PHE A 102 8.23 -4.07 -14.34
C PHE A 102 9.17 -5.10 -15.00
N LEU A 103 8.94 -5.45 -16.26
CA LEU A 103 9.73 -6.46 -16.97
C LEU A 103 11.03 -5.90 -17.52
N LEU A 104 11.15 -4.58 -17.63
CA LEU A 104 12.40 -3.94 -18.06
C LEU A 104 13.52 -4.21 -17.05
N GLU A 105 14.71 -4.50 -17.55
CA GLU A 105 15.90 -4.72 -16.73
C GLU A 105 16.17 -3.53 -15.79
N THR A 106 16.01 -2.29 -16.27
CA THR A 106 16.17 -1.09 -15.46
C THR A 106 15.15 -0.99 -14.32
N SER A 107 13.95 -1.53 -14.50
CA SER A 107 12.94 -1.61 -13.43
C SER A 107 13.33 -2.66 -12.40
N ARG A 108 13.74 -3.84 -12.84
CA ARG A 108 14.18 -4.95 -11.99
C ARG A 108 15.41 -4.61 -11.17
N GLN A 109 16.32 -3.81 -11.71
CA GLN A 109 17.52 -3.37 -10.98
C GLN A 109 17.24 -2.29 -9.93
N ARG A 110 16.09 -1.62 -9.99
CA ARG A 110 15.78 -0.46 -9.14
C ARG A 110 14.62 -0.66 -8.17
N LEU A 111 13.87 -1.73 -8.34
CA LEU A 111 12.67 -2.00 -7.54
C LEU A 111 12.93 -3.16 -6.59
N ASN A 112 13.09 -2.86 -5.32
CA ASN A 112 13.08 -3.83 -4.22
C ASN A 112 11.83 -3.64 -3.35
N ARG A 113 11.66 -4.47 -2.33
CA ARG A 113 10.52 -4.42 -1.42
C ARG A 113 10.28 -3.03 -0.80
N PRO A 114 11.30 -2.35 -0.22
CA PRO A 114 11.12 -1.00 0.32
C PRO A 114 10.66 0.03 -0.73
N VAL A 115 11.25 0.01 -1.93
CA VAL A 115 10.90 0.94 -3.01
C VAL A 115 9.48 0.71 -3.52
N LEU A 116 9.06 -0.56 -3.62
CA LEU A 116 7.69 -0.91 -4.01
C LEU A 116 6.68 -0.48 -2.94
N PHE A 117 6.97 -0.79 -1.68
CA PHE A 117 6.14 -0.40 -0.55
C PHE A 117 5.93 1.12 -0.50
N GLU A 118 7.01 1.88 -0.60
CA GLU A 118 6.97 3.35 -0.60
C GLU A 118 6.16 3.89 -1.79
N ALA A 119 6.41 3.34 -2.99
CA ALA A 119 5.70 3.77 -4.20
C ALA A 119 4.20 3.50 -4.13
N ILE A 120 3.78 2.37 -3.57
CA ILE A 120 2.36 2.05 -3.40
C ILE A 120 1.75 2.94 -2.32
N THR A 121 2.44 3.14 -1.20
CA THR A 121 1.95 3.98 -0.10
C THR A 121 1.70 5.42 -0.56
N ASN A 122 2.69 6.04 -1.18
CA ASN A 122 2.72 7.49 -1.44
C ASN A 122 2.27 7.86 -2.87
N GLY A 123 2.11 6.88 -3.75
CA GLY A 123 1.97 7.15 -5.17
C GLY A 123 3.27 7.68 -5.79
N ARG A 124 3.19 8.25 -6.98
CA ARG A 124 4.34 8.85 -7.66
C ARG A 124 3.99 10.24 -8.15
N LEU A 125 4.67 11.24 -7.60
CA LEU A 125 4.51 12.64 -8.01
C LEU A 125 4.79 12.81 -9.52
N GLY A 126 3.96 13.61 -10.17
CA GLY A 126 4.06 13.84 -11.61
C GLY A 126 3.57 12.68 -12.49
N THR A 127 2.92 11.68 -11.89
CA THR A 127 2.30 10.55 -12.60
C THR A 127 0.84 10.34 -12.18
N ASN A 128 0.15 9.44 -12.88
CA ASN A 128 -1.22 9.06 -12.55
C ASN A 128 -1.31 7.96 -11.46
N MET A 129 -0.19 7.55 -10.87
CA MET A 129 -0.19 6.54 -9.81
C MET A 129 -0.64 7.17 -8.48
N PRO A 130 -1.82 6.77 -7.96
CA PRO A 130 -2.34 7.35 -6.73
C PRO A 130 -1.62 6.82 -5.48
N ALA A 131 -1.76 7.56 -4.38
CA ALA A 131 -1.31 7.13 -3.06
C ALA A 131 -2.31 6.16 -2.45
N TRP A 132 -1.98 4.88 -2.40
CA TRP A 132 -2.84 3.83 -1.86
C TRP A 132 -2.84 3.78 -0.33
N GLY A 133 -1.85 4.37 0.33
CA GLY A 133 -1.81 4.48 1.80
C GLY A 133 -2.97 5.28 2.42
N LYS A 134 -3.83 5.90 1.59
CA LYS A 134 -5.07 6.55 2.04
C LYS A 134 -6.24 5.57 2.18
N VAL A 135 -6.15 4.38 1.59
CA VAL A 135 -7.23 3.39 1.53
C VAL A 135 -6.80 2.01 2.00
N LEU A 136 -5.51 1.67 1.89
CA LEU A 136 -4.91 0.42 2.33
C LEU A 136 -4.13 0.64 3.63
N ASN A 137 -4.17 -0.35 4.51
CA ASN A 137 -3.27 -0.40 5.66
C ASN A 137 -1.87 -0.93 5.24
N ASN A 138 -0.90 -0.84 6.14
CA ASN A 138 0.48 -1.21 5.85
C ASN A 138 0.65 -2.70 5.46
N GLN A 139 -0.16 -3.60 6.03
CA GLN A 139 -0.10 -5.02 5.68
C GLN A 139 -0.61 -5.26 4.26
N GLU A 140 -1.72 -4.64 3.88
CA GLU A 140 -2.27 -4.74 2.52
C GLU A 140 -1.31 -4.15 1.48
N ILE A 141 -0.62 -3.06 1.80
CA ILE A 141 0.44 -2.49 0.95
C ILE A 141 1.60 -3.47 0.81
N ALA A 142 2.02 -4.10 1.92
CA ALA A 142 3.08 -5.11 1.91
C ALA A 142 2.69 -6.32 1.05
N ASP A 143 1.44 -6.76 1.11
CA ASP A 143 0.94 -7.87 0.31
C ASP A 143 1.03 -7.56 -1.19
N VAL A 144 0.59 -6.37 -1.62
CA VAL A 144 0.69 -5.93 -3.03
C VAL A 144 2.15 -5.76 -3.47
N ALA A 145 3.00 -5.18 -2.61
CA ALA A 145 4.42 -5.00 -2.89
C ALA A 145 5.13 -6.35 -3.06
N GLU A 146 4.82 -7.34 -2.22
CA GLU A 146 5.40 -8.68 -2.31
C GLU A 146 4.95 -9.39 -3.60
N PHE A 147 3.65 -9.30 -3.96
CA PHE A 147 3.18 -9.85 -5.23
C PHE A 147 3.95 -9.28 -6.43
N VAL A 148 4.11 -7.95 -6.51
CA VAL A 148 4.86 -7.30 -7.60
C VAL A 148 6.32 -7.74 -7.59
N PHE A 149 6.93 -7.79 -6.40
CA PHE A 149 8.33 -8.19 -6.26
C PHE A 149 8.55 -9.63 -6.74
N GLU A 150 7.80 -10.58 -6.24
CA GLU A 150 8.01 -12.00 -6.57
C GLU A 150 7.65 -12.31 -8.03
N ASN A 151 6.54 -11.78 -8.53
CA ASN A 151 6.04 -12.18 -9.85
C ASN A 151 6.68 -11.44 -11.02
N PHE A 152 7.15 -10.21 -10.82
CA PHE A 152 7.64 -9.40 -11.95
C PHE A 152 9.11 -8.99 -11.81
N ILE A 153 9.61 -8.83 -10.58
CA ILE A 153 10.98 -8.37 -10.36
C ILE A 153 11.92 -9.56 -10.17
N HIS A 154 11.64 -10.43 -9.20
CA HIS A 154 12.54 -11.51 -8.77
C HIS A 154 12.48 -12.75 -9.68
N SER A 155 11.30 -13.22 -10.06
CA SER A 155 11.11 -14.46 -10.84
C SER A 155 11.88 -14.52 -12.15
N SER A 156 12.21 -13.36 -12.71
CA SER A 156 12.95 -13.27 -13.98
C SER A 156 14.47 -13.31 -13.82
N GLN A 157 14.97 -13.19 -12.60
CA GLN A 157 16.41 -13.32 -12.33
C GLN A 157 16.80 -14.79 -12.15
N GLU A 158 15.93 -15.62 -11.60
CA GLU A 158 16.17 -17.07 -11.48
C GLU A 158 16.25 -17.77 -12.86
N ASN A 159 15.45 -17.33 -13.84
CA ASN A 159 15.49 -17.89 -15.19
C ASN A 159 16.78 -17.58 -15.95
N LYS A 160 17.51 -16.52 -15.64
CA LYS A 160 18.81 -16.21 -16.25
C LYS A 160 19.97 -16.98 -15.63
N GLY A 161 19.87 -17.33 -14.35
CA GLY A 161 20.90 -18.14 -13.67
C GLY A 161 20.94 -19.60 -14.07
N ASN A 162 19.89 -20.11 -14.71
CA ASN A 162 19.75 -21.51 -15.09
C ASN A 162 20.04 -21.78 -16.59
N GLN A 163 20.51 -20.77 -17.35
CA GLN A 163 20.82 -20.85 -18.78
C GLN A 163 22.33 -20.73 -19.10
N ASN A 164 23.20 -20.86 -18.07
CA ASN A 164 24.67 -20.93 -18.24
C ASN A 164 25.20 -22.31 -17.92
#